data_ec805f97811dfe1f739ed35d2853a47d
#
_entry.id   ec805f97811dfe1f739ed35d2853a47d
#
_cell.length_a   1.000
_cell.length_b   1.000
_cell.length_c   1.000
_cell.angle_alpha   90.00
_cell.angle_beta   90.00
_cell.angle_gamma   90.00
#
_symmetry.space_group_name_H-M   'P 1'
#
loop_
_entity.id
_entity.type
_entity.pdbx_description
1 polymer ?
#
loop_
_entity_poly.entity_id
_entity_poly.type
_entity_poly.pdbx_seq_one_letter_code
_entity_poly.pdbx_strand_id
1 'polypeptide(L)'
;MKKMRDIICLLLALTFFGSLAFGEVNTEKANEAFSRGLEAYSDKRFLEAINWYTTATSFGHLGAPSFIGHLYVDGEGVSKNLTLAYMWYQIGAAAGFKDSEENRDRIARVMDQDSILLAKKKAKICIESLYETCK
;
A
#
# COMPACT_ATOMS: atom_id res chain seq x y z
N MET A 1 -18.77 -45.83 -18.89
CA MET A 1 -19.26 -44.45 -19.00
C MET A 1 -19.47 -43.78 -17.63
N LYS A 2 -19.92 -44.47 -16.58
CA LYS A 2 -20.07 -43.88 -15.23
C LYS A 2 -18.73 -43.42 -14.59
N LYS A 3 -17.67 -44.22 -14.73
CA LYS A 3 -16.33 -43.91 -14.20
C LYS A 3 -15.65 -42.66 -14.81
N MET A 4 -15.96 -42.35 -16.06
CA MET A 4 -15.37 -41.19 -16.74
C MET A 4 -16.03 -39.88 -16.31
N ARG A 5 -17.31 -39.87 -15.98
CA ARG A 5 -18.03 -38.70 -15.45
C ARG A 5 -17.58 -38.35 -14.04
N ASP A 6 -17.26 -39.33 -13.22
CA ASP A 6 -16.81 -39.14 -11.85
C ASP A 6 -15.39 -38.56 -11.81
N ILE A 7 -14.52 -38.93 -12.79
CA ILE A 7 -13.17 -38.36 -12.93
C ILE A 7 -13.24 -36.91 -13.44
N ILE A 8 -14.15 -36.59 -14.32
CA ILE A 8 -14.33 -35.22 -14.84
C ILE A 8 -14.86 -34.29 -13.71
N CYS A 9 -15.81 -34.75 -12.88
CA CYS A 9 -16.26 -33.98 -11.72
C CYS A 9 -15.16 -33.78 -10.69
N LEU A 10 -14.28 -34.76 -10.47
CA LEU A 10 -13.15 -34.64 -9.54
C LEU A 10 -12.10 -33.65 -10.06
N LEU A 11 -11.83 -33.63 -11.37
CA LEU A 11 -10.90 -32.67 -11.98
C LEU A 11 -11.43 -31.23 -12.01
N LEU A 12 -12.74 -31.05 -12.15
CA LEU A 12 -13.37 -29.72 -12.06
C LEU A 12 -13.43 -29.19 -10.62
N ALA A 13 -13.48 -30.05 -9.61
CA ALA A 13 -13.40 -29.65 -8.21
C ALA A 13 -12.00 -29.18 -7.80
N LEU A 14 -10.93 -29.70 -8.43
CA LEU A 14 -9.55 -29.32 -8.15
C LEU A 14 -9.15 -27.98 -8.76
N THR A 15 -9.86 -27.49 -9.78
CA THR A 15 -9.60 -26.17 -10.38
C THR A 15 -10.25 -25.03 -9.62
N PHE A 16 -11.16 -25.31 -8.66
CA PHE A 16 -11.85 -24.28 -7.87
C PHE A 16 -11.14 -23.96 -6.53
N PHE A 17 -10.12 -24.73 -6.17
CA PHE A 17 -9.40 -24.56 -4.88
C PHE A 17 -8.09 -23.73 -5.02
N GLY A 18 -7.79 -23.21 -6.20
CA GLY A 18 -6.56 -22.46 -6.50
C GLY A 18 -6.62 -20.94 -6.32
N SER A 19 -7.72 -20.38 -5.79
CA SER A 19 -7.93 -18.92 -5.65
C SER A 19 -8.01 -18.44 -4.20
N LEU A 20 -7.41 -19.12 -3.26
CA LEU A 20 -7.41 -18.70 -1.87
C LEU A 20 -5.99 -18.35 -1.44
N ALA A 21 -5.63 -17.10 -1.50
CA ALA A 21 -4.69 -16.37 -0.63
C ALA A 21 -3.82 -15.30 -1.34
N PHE A 22 -4.36 -14.61 -2.34
CA PHE A 22 -3.89 -13.24 -2.59
C PHE A 22 -5.06 -12.36 -2.20
N GLY A 23 -4.83 -11.45 -1.22
CA GLY A 23 -5.86 -10.53 -0.79
C GLY A 23 -6.52 -9.93 -2.02
N GLU A 24 -7.83 -10.15 -2.17
CA GLU A 24 -8.56 -9.62 -3.32
C GLU A 24 -8.31 -8.13 -3.36
N VAL A 25 -7.63 -7.68 -4.43
CA VAL A 25 -7.54 -6.25 -4.74
C VAL A 25 -8.98 -5.79 -4.93
N ASN A 26 -9.56 -5.25 -3.87
CA ASN A 26 -10.92 -4.72 -3.91
C ASN A 26 -10.84 -3.27 -4.39
N THR A 27 -10.75 -3.11 -5.71
CA THR A 27 -10.59 -1.80 -6.36
C THR A 27 -11.69 -0.81 -5.99
N GLU A 28 -12.90 -1.26 -5.74
CA GLU A 28 -14.01 -0.40 -5.32
C GLU A 28 -13.75 0.17 -3.92
N LYS A 29 -13.43 -0.68 -2.96
CA LYS A 29 -13.09 -0.25 -1.59
C LYS A 29 -11.81 0.58 -1.55
N ALA A 30 -10.82 0.23 -2.38
CA ALA A 30 -9.60 1.00 -2.49
C ALA A 30 -9.86 2.43 -2.97
N ASN A 31 -10.67 2.59 -4.01
CA ASN A 31 -11.03 3.89 -4.56
C ASN A 31 -11.95 4.68 -3.61
N GLU A 32 -12.90 4.04 -2.93
CA GLU A 32 -13.74 4.68 -1.92
C GLU A 32 -12.88 5.24 -0.78
N ALA A 33 -12.00 4.42 -0.22
CA ALA A 33 -11.10 4.84 0.86
C ALA A 33 -10.17 5.97 0.40
N PHE A 34 -9.64 5.90 -0.82
CA PHE A 34 -8.80 6.95 -1.38
C PHE A 34 -9.58 8.27 -1.52
N SER A 35 -10.81 8.24 -2.02
CA SER A 35 -11.68 9.42 -2.15
C SER A 35 -11.97 10.07 -0.80
N ARG A 36 -12.23 9.27 0.24
CA ARG A 36 -12.39 9.79 1.62
C ARG A 36 -11.10 10.42 2.14
N GLY A 37 -9.94 9.86 1.78
CA GLY A 37 -8.64 10.46 2.08
C GLY A 37 -8.47 11.84 1.44
N LEU A 38 -8.86 11.99 0.19
CA LEU A 38 -8.82 13.27 -0.52
C LEU A 38 -9.77 14.31 0.11
N GLU A 39 -10.98 13.90 0.49
CA GLU A 39 -11.92 14.76 1.20
C GLU A 39 -11.33 15.23 2.54
N ALA A 40 -10.84 14.30 3.35
CA ALA A 40 -10.21 14.63 4.63
C ALA A 40 -8.99 15.55 4.44
N TYR A 41 -8.19 15.32 3.41
CA TYR A 41 -7.05 16.20 3.08
C TYR A 41 -7.52 17.62 2.71
N SER A 42 -8.56 17.77 1.87
CA SER A 42 -9.10 19.06 1.47
C SER A 42 -9.63 19.87 2.65
N ASP A 43 -10.17 19.17 3.64
CA ASP A 43 -10.68 19.77 4.90
C ASP A 43 -9.57 19.97 5.95
N LYS A 44 -8.30 19.71 5.60
CA LYS A 44 -7.12 19.78 6.49
C LYS A 44 -7.19 18.81 7.68
N ARG A 45 -7.98 17.75 7.57
CA ARG A 45 -8.04 16.65 8.53
C ARG A 45 -6.97 15.61 8.21
N PHE A 46 -5.69 16.03 8.27
CA PHE A 46 -4.56 15.29 7.71
C PHE A 46 -4.34 13.91 8.36
N LEU A 47 -4.53 13.77 9.68
CA LEU A 47 -4.42 12.46 10.34
C LEU A 47 -5.51 11.50 9.86
N GLU A 48 -6.70 12.00 9.63
CA GLU A 48 -7.78 11.21 9.06
C GLU A 48 -7.47 10.83 7.61
N ALA A 49 -6.90 11.76 6.83
CA ALA A 49 -6.44 11.46 5.47
C ALA A 49 -5.41 10.34 5.44
N ILE A 50 -4.41 10.35 6.36
CA ILE A 50 -3.42 9.27 6.49
C ILE A 50 -4.12 7.92 6.76
N ASN A 51 -5.09 7.88 7.66
CA ASN A 51 -5.83 6.65 7.97
C ASN A 51 -6.59 6.12 6.74
N TRP A 52 -7.27 7.01 6.01
CA TRP A 52 -7.99 6.63 4.78
C TRP A 52 -7.04 6.18 3.66
N TYR A 53 -5.92 6.87 3.45
CA TYR A 53 -4.91 6.43 2.47
C TYR A 53 -4.26 5.10 2.87
N THR A 54 -4.03 4.86 4.16
CA THR A 54 -3.54 3.55 4.65
C THR A 54 -4.55 2.45 4.36
N THR A 55 -5.84 2.72 4.60
CA THR A 55 -6.92 1.81 4.25
C THR A 55 -6.98 1.56 2.74
N ALA A 56 -6.88 2.61 1.92
CA ALA A 56 -6.82 2.47 0.46
C ALA A 56 -5.63 1.61 0.02
N THR A 57 -4.46 1.80 0.65
CA THR A 57 -3.26 0.99 0.39
C THR A 57 -3.50 -0.48 0.71
N SER A 58 -4.14 -0.80 1.84
CA SER A 58 -4.43 -2.18 2.24
C SER A 58 -5.40 -2.89 1.29
N PHE A 59 -6.24 -2.14 0.58
CA PHE A 59 -7.10 -2.66 -0.49
C PHE A 59 -6.44 -2.62 -1.88
N GLY A 60 -5.18 -2.22 -1.98
CA GLY A 60 -4.39 -2.26 -3.21
C GLY A 60 -4.42 -0.98 -4.04
N HIS A 61 -4.77 0.18 -3.48
CA HIS A 61 -4.69 1.45 -4.21
C HIS A 61 -3.22 1.88 -4.40
N LEU A 62 -2.73 1.85 -5.64
CA LEU A 62 -1.31 2.03 -5.96
C LEU A 62 -0.76 3.42 -5.61
N GLY A 63 -1.57 4.47 -5.77
CA GLY A 63 -1.14 5.85 -5.53
C GLY A 63 -1.25 6.30 -4.07
N ALA A 64 -2.07 5.67 -3.24
CA ALA A 64 -2.32 6.10 -1.86
C ALA A 64 -1.05 6.24 -1.01
N PRO A 65 -0.06 5.32 -1.08
CA PRO A 65 1.19 5.46 -0.34
C PRO A 65 1.94 6.77 -0.65
N SER A 66 1.87 7.25 -1.90
CA SER A 66 2.53 8.49 -2.29
C SER A 66 1.96 9.71 -1.57
N PHE A 67 0.64 9.75 -1.38
CA PHE A 67 -0.02 10.83 -0.64
C PHE A 67 0.39 10.83 0.84
N ILE A 68 0.52 9.67 1.47
CA ILE A 68 1.04 9.58 2.84
C ILE A 68 2.49 10.06 2.89
N GLY A 69 3.31 9.67 1.93
CA GLY A 69 4.69 10.13 1.80
C GLY A 69 4.78 11.66 1.75
N HIS A 70 3.92 12.32 0.98
CA HIS A 70 3.86 13.79 0.91
C HIS A 70 3.54 14.41 2.27
N LEU A 71 2.56 13.89 3.00
CA LEU A 71 2.20 14.40 4.33
C LEU A 71 3.39 14.36 5.31
N TYR A 72 4.23 13.31 5.22
CA TYR A 72 5.44 13.23 6.04
C TYR A 72 6.59 14.12 5.53
N VAL A 73 6.68 14.40 4.23
CA VAL A 73 7.66 15.35 3.67
C VAL A 73 7.32 16.77 4.12
N ASP A 74 6.05 17.15 4.06
CA ASP A 74 5.59 18.50 4.32
C ASP A 74 5.34 18.76 5.82
N GLY A 75 5.15 17.71 6.61
CA GLY A 75 4.83 17.80 8.04
C GLY A 75 3.37 18.25 8.25
N GLU A 76 2.46 17.81 7.38
CA GLU A 76 1.04 18.12 7.48
C GLU A 76 0.31 17.09 8.34
N GLY A 77 -0.20 17.53 9.50
CA GLY A 77 -0.88 16.67 10.48
C GLY A 77 0.03 15.71 11.23
N VAL A 78 1.28 15.58 10.83
CA VAL A 78 2.34 14.78 11.45
C VAL A 78 3.63 15.56 11.44
N SER A 79 4.57 15.23 12.32
CA SER A 79 5.90 15.80 12.26
C SER A 79 6.62 15.37 10.97
N LYS A 80 7.29 16.32 10.32
CA LYS A 80 8.13 16.04 9.15
C LYS A 80 9.10 14.88 9.43
N ASN A 81 9.07 13.86 8.58
CA ASN A 81 9.89 12.67 8.76
C ASN A 81 10.22 12.02 7.39
N LEU A 82 11.43 12.29 6.90
CA LEU A 82 11.87 11.78 5.60
C LEU A 82 12.04 10.26 5.59
N THR A 83 12.36 9.63 6.73
CA THR A 83 12.44 8.16 6.83
C THR A 83 11.08 7.52 6.62
N LEU A 84 10.01 8.05 7.24
CA LEU A 84 8.66 7.57 7.02
C LEU A 84 8.14 7.94 5.62
N ALA A 85 8.46 9.11 5.10
CA ALA A 85 8.14 9.48 3.73
C ALA A 85 8.77 8.50 2.73
N TYR A 86 10.06 8.19 2.89
CA TYR A 86 10.75 7.20 2.07
C TYR A 86 10.10 5.83 2.17
N MET A 87 9.76 5.39 3.38
CA MET A 87 9.06 4.11 3.61
C MET A 87 7.77 4.02 2.77
N TRP A 88 6.93 5.05 2.83
CA TRP A 88 5.67 5.08 2.10
C TRP A 88 5.87 5.16 0.58
N TYR A 89 6.82 5.96 0.10
CA TYR A 89 7.18 5.97 -1.32
C TYR A 89 7.74 4.62 -1.78
N GLN A 90 8.54 3.95 -0.94
CA GLN A 90 9.06 2.61 -1.25
C GLN A 90 7.92 1.58 -1.39
N ILE A 91 6.87 1.67 -0.58
CA ILE A 91 5.67 0.82 -0.68
C ILE A 91 4.97 1.06 -2.02
N GLY A 92 4.72 2.31 -2.41
CA GLY A 92 4.10 2.64 -3.68
C GLY A 92 4.96 2.24 -4.88
N ALA A 93 6.26 2.45 -4.81
CA ALA A 93 7.20 2.05 -5.85
C ALA A 93 7.25 0.52 -6.03
N ALA A 94 7.23 -0.25 -4.93
CA ALA A 94 7.16 -1.71 -4.96
C ALA A 94 5.85 -2.23 -5.59
N ALA A 95 4.77 -1.46 -5.48
CA ALA A 95 3.50 -1.74 -6.14
C ALA A 95 3.48 -1.31 -7.62
N GLY A 96 4.54 -0.70 -8.13
CA GLY A 96 4.67 -0.25 -9.51
C GLY A 96 4.16 1.17 -9.79
N PHE A 97 3.90 1.97 -8.76
CA PHE A 97 3.48 3.36 -8.94
C PHE A 97 4.68 4.26 -9.19
N LYS A 98 4.81 4.75 -10.42
CA LYS A 98 5.98 5.49 -10.91
C LYS A 98 6.24 6.79 -10.13
N ASP A 99 5.20 7.54 -9.79
CA ASP A 99 5.36 8.79 -9.04
C ASP A 99 5.96 8.54 -7.65
N SER A 100 5.63 7.40 -7.02
CA SER A 100 6.26 7.00 -5.75
C SER A 100 7.75 6.71 -5.91
N GLU A 101 8.14 6.05 -7.00
CA GLU A 101 9.54 5.80 -7.32
C GLU A 101 10.31 7.11 -7.50
N GLU A 102 9.79 8.04 -8.28
CA GLU A 102 10.42 9.34 -8.53
C GLU A 102 10.54 10.18 -7.23
N ASN A 103 9.50 10.20 -6.40
CA ASN A 103 9.50 10.91 -5.13
C ASN A 103 10.47 10.28 -4.12
N ARG A 104 10.51 8.95 -4.04
CA ARG A 104 11.49 8.21 -3.23
C ARG A 104 12.91 8.58 -3.60
N ASP A 105 13.22 8.55 -4.89
CA ASP A 105 14.56 8.82 -5.40
C ASP A 105 14.94 10.30 -5.21
N ARG A 106 13.97 11.19 -5.25
CA ARG A 106 14.18 12.62 -4.97
C ARG A 106 14.60 12.85 -3.53
N ILE A 107 13.88 12.30 -2.53
CA ILE A 107 14.23 12.50 -1.12
C ILE A 107 15.47 11.71 -0.71
N ALA A 108 15.78 10.59 -1.36
CA ALA A 108 17.00 9.81 -1.11
C ALA A 108 18.28 10.64 -1.29
N ARG A 109 18.25 11.66 -2.15
CA ARG A 109 19.43 12.53 -2.41
C ARG A 109 19.83 13.39 -1.21
N VAL A 110 18.93 13.60 -0.26
CA VAL A 110 19.16 14.42 0.94
C VAL A 110 19.13 13.62 2.24
N MET A 111 18.96 12.30 2.14
CA MET A 111 18.94 11.37 3.28
C MET A 111 20.30 10.68 3.43
N ASP A 112 20.67 10.39 4.69
CA ASP A 112 21.80 9.50 4.95
C ASP A 112 21.45 8.03 4.68
N GLN A 113 22.49 7.22 4.47
CA GLN A 113 22.34 5.82 4.09
C GLN A 113 21.66 4.97 5.18
N ASP A 114 21.91 5.26 6.45
CA ASP A 114 21.33 4.50 7.56
C ASP A 114 19.82 4.76 7.66
N SER A 115 19.38 6.00 7.45
CA SER A 115 17.96 6.37 7.38
C SER A 115 17.27 5.70 6.21
N ILE A 116 17.91 5.58 5.05
CA ILE A 116 17.37 4.87 3.89
C ILE A 116 17.21 3.37 4.18
N LEU A 117 18.23 2.74 4.79
CA LEU A 117 18.16 1.33 5.16
C LEU A 117 17.06 1.07 6.20
N LEU A 118 16.92 1.95 7.18
CA LEU A 118 15.84 1.88 8.17
C LEU A 118 14.48 1.99 7.50
N ALA A 119 14.31 2.91 6.57
CA ALA A 119 13.05 3.10 5.84
C ALA A 119 12.67 1.86 5.01
N LYS A 120 13.63 1.25 4.32
CA LYS A 120 13.42 0.00 3.58
C LYS A 120 13.00 -1.15 4.51
N LYS A 121 13.64 -1.29 5.67
CA LYS A 121 13.26 -2.29 6.68
C LYS A 121 11.84 -2.05 7.19
N LYS A 122 11.50 -0.80 7.50
CA LYS A 122 10.14 -0.41 7.92
C LYS A 122 9.10 -0.71 6.84
N ALA A 123 9.39 -0.43 5.56
CA ALA A 123 8.49 -0.74 4.45
C ALA A 123 8.18 -2.24 4.38
N LYS A 124 9.19 -3.08 4.51
CA LYS A 124 9.02 -4.54 4.54
C LYS A 124 8.11 -4.98 5.69
N ILE A 125 8.38 -4.52 6.90
CA ILE A 125 7.57 -4.84 8.09
C ILE A 125 6.12 -4.36 7.92
N CYS A 126 5.93 -3.15 7.38
CA CYS A 126 4.61 -2.59 7.10
C CYS A 126 3.80 -3.47 6.15
N ILE A 127 4.39 -3.90 5.04
CA ILE A 127 3.74 -4.78 4.06
C ILE A 127 3.45 -6.16 4.68
N GLU A 128 4.41 -6.75 5.39
CA GLU A 128 4.25 -8.06 6.04
C GLU A 128 3.17 -8.07 7.14
N SER A 129 2.95 -6.92 7.80
CA SER A 129 1.89 -6.76 8.80
C SER A 129 0.53 -6.38 8.20
N LEU A 130 0.37 -6.45 6.87
CA LEU A 130 -0.84 -5.99 6.17
C LEU A 130 -1.22 -4.54 6.52
N TYR A 131 -0.21 -3.69 6.64
CA TYR A 131 -0.31 -2.25 6.94
C TYR A 131 -0.76 -1.89 8.37
N GLU A 132 -0.72 -2.83 9.31
CA GLU A 132 -1.05 -2.56 10.71
C GLU A 132 0.06 -1.84 11.49
N THR A 133 1.33 -2.04 11.10
CA THR A 133 2.51 -1.52 11.82
C THR A 133 3.36 -0.56 10.96
N CYS A 134 2.73 0.35 10.26
CA CYS A 134 3.39 1.31 9.37
C CYS A 134 3.81 2.61 10.07
N LYS A 135 4.66 2.53 11.10
CA LYS A 135 5.11 3.68 11.91
C LYS A 135 6.63 3.80 11.97
#